data_bcd75bdd8e1d31fbd744d4f5d60245f6
#
_entry.id   bcd75bdd8e1d31fbd744d4f5d60245f6
#
_cell.length_a   1.000
_cell.length_b   1.000
_cell.length_c   1.000
_cell.angle_alpha   90.00
_cell.angle_beta   90.00
_cell.angle_gamma   90.00
#
_symmetry.space_group_name_H-M   'P 1'
#
loop_
_entity.id
_entity.type
_entity.pdbx_description
1 polymer ?
#
loop_
_entity_poly.entity_id
_entity_poly.type
_entity_poly.pdbx_seq_one_letter_code
_entity_poly.pdbx_strand_id
1 'polypeptide(L)'
;MTPRLFIVIPCYNEQEVLPITAPMFLEKLKSLTAAGKISADSRVLFVNDGSKDNTWSIIRELAKADEHYIGISQSRNRGHQNAVLAGLMEAKDKCDITISIDCDGQDDINAMDAMVDAYLDGCEVVYGVRSSRETDTFFKRFTAQSFYKFLAMMGAEVVYNHADYRLISARVLKEFANFKEVNLFLRGLIPLVGFKSTSVSYSRAERIAGESHYPLKKMIALAVDGITSLSVKPLQFITGFGIIVALISFVGCLWALITALCGKAIAGWASMTCIVCFVSGVQLICLGIIGEYIGKIYMETKRRPRYIISERTWEEE
;
A
#
# COMPACT_ATOMS: atom_id res chain seq x y z
N MET A 1 11.74 13.46 -27.49
CA MET A 1 12.86 12.94 -26.67
C MET A 1 12.40 11.65 -26.02
N THR A 2 13.25 10.63 -26.01
CA THR A 2 12.98 9.37 -25.29
C THR A 2 13.05 9.63 -23.78
N PRO A 3 12.07 9.18 -22.98
CA PRO A 3 12.03 9.45 -21.55
C PRO A 3 13.14 8.68 -20.81
N ARG A 4 13.71 9.28 -19.78
CA ARG A 4 14.61 8.62 -18.84
C ARG A 4 13.78 7.82 -17.84
N LEU A 5 14.00 6.51 -17.76
CA LEU A 5 13.32 5.59 -16.85
C LEU A 5 14.19 5.26 -15.65
N PHE A 6 13.61 5.31 -14.43
CA PHE A 6 14.19 4.69 -13.25
C PHE A 6 13.30 3.51 -12.79
N ILE A 7 13.89 2.29 -12.77
CA ILE A 7 13.22 1.11 -12.19
C ILE A 7 13.52 1.10 -10.69
N VAL A 8 12.51 1.31 -9.86
CA VAL A 8 12.63 1.42 -8.39
C VAL A 8 12.30 0.08 -7.75
N ILE A 9 13.27 -0.50 -7.06
CA ILE A 9 13.20 -1.87 -6.52
C ILE A 9 13.47 -1.84 -5.01
N PRO A 10 12.45 -1.97 -4.15
CA PRO A 10 12.64 -2.09 -2.71
C PRO A 10 13.22 -3.47 -2.35
N CYS A 11 14.24 -3.47 -1.48
CA CYS A 11 14.97 -4.67 -1.05
C CYS A 11 15.05 -4.72 0.49
N TYR A 12 14.67 -5.85 1.09
CA TYR A 12 14.86 -6.10 2.51
C TYR A 12 15.22 -7.57 2.76
N ASN A 13 16.49 -7.82 3.12
CA ASN A 13 17.05 -9.16 3.30
C ASN A 13 16.89 -10.03 2.05
N GLU A 14 17.36 -9.51 0.90
CA GLU A 14 17.22 -10.14 -0.43
C GLU A 14 18.60 -10.59 -0.98
N GLN A 15 19.56 -10.92 -0.12
CA GLN A 15 20.90 -11.33 -0.53
C GLN A 15 20.94 -12.54 -1.47
N GLU A 16 19.93 -13.44 -1.38
CA GLU A 16 19.84 -14.65 -2.22
C GLU A 16 19.16 -14.37 -3.56
N VAL A 17 18.23 -13.42 -3.58
CA VAL A 17 17.38 -13.10 -4.74
C VAL A 17 18.04 -12.08 -5.65
N LEU A 18 18.66 -11.05 -5.06
CA LEU A 18 19.20 -9.91 -5.79
C LEU A 18 20.25 -10.28 -6.85
N PRO A 19 21.20 -11.22 -6.62
CA PRO A 19 22.16 -11.64 -7.66
C PRO A 19 21.49 -12.27 -8.89
N ILE A 20 20.30 -12.84 -8.74
CA ILE A 20 19.53 -13.49 -9.81
C ILE A 20 18.69 -12.46 -10.56
N THR A 21 18.01 -11.57 -9.84
CA THR A 21 17.03 -10.66 -10.43
C THR A 21 17.64 -9.36 -10.97
N ALA A 22 18.74 -8.87 -10.40
CA ALA A 22 19.38 -7.64 -10.86
C ALA A 22 19.79 -7.70 -12.35
N PRO A 23 20.41 -8.78 -12.86
CA PRO A 23 20.70 -8.90 -14.29
C PRO A 23 19.44 -8.86 -15.17
N MET A 24 18.30 -9.42 -14.72
CA MET A 24 17.04 -9.40 -15.46
C MET A 24 16.51 -7.98 -15.65
N PHE A 25 16.60 -7.15 -14.59
CA PHE A 25 16.18 -5.74 -14.67
C PHE A 25 17.08 -4.94 -15.62
N LEU A 26 18.39 -5.18 -15.57
CA LEU A 26 19.34 -4.53 -16.48
C LEU A 26 19.11 -4.92 -17.95
N GLU A 27 18.89 -6.20 -18.20
CA GLU A 27 18.59 -6.71 -19.54
C GLU A 27 17.31 -6.08 -20.09
N LYS A 28 16.26 -5.96 -19.26
CA LYS A 28 15.01 -5.28 -19.65
C LYS A 28 15.25 -3.81 -19.95
N LEU A 29 16.03 -3.10 -19.11
CA LEU A 29 16.39 -1.70 -19.34
C LEU A 29 17.11 -1.55 -20.70
N LYS A 30 18.11 -2.38 -20.96
CA LYS A 30 18.87 -2.39 -22.23
C LYS A 30 17.99 -2.72 -23.44
N SER A 31 17.04 -3.65 -23.28
CA SER A 31 16.06 -4.00 -24.31
C SER A 31 15.15 -2.82 -24.67
N LEU A 32 14.59 -2.12 -23.68
CA LEU A 32 13.76 -0.92 -23.89
C LEU A 32 14.55 0.22 -24.52
N THR A 33 15.82 0.38 -24.14
CA THR A 33 16.73 1.37 -24.73
C THR A 33 17.03 1.04 -26.20
N ALA A 34 17.34 -0.22 -26.51
CA ALA A 34 17.60 -0.69 -27.88
C ALA A 34 16.37 -0.56 -28.77
N ALA A 35 15.16 -0.71 -28.21
CA ALA A 35 13.89 -0.46 -28.90
C ALA A 35 13.60 1.04 -29.12
N GLY A 36 14.42 1.95 -28.61
CA GLY A 36 14.23 3.40 -28.71
C GLY A 36 13.06 3.94 -27.88
N LYS A 37 12.56 3.17 -26.91
CA LYS A 37 11.42 3.55 -26.06
C LYS A 37 11.85 4.42 -24.89
N ILE A 38 13.07 4.24 -24.37
CA ILE A 38 13.63 4.99 -23.24
C ILE A 38 15.04 5.49 -23.55
N SER A 39 15.52 6.46 -22.78
CA SER A 39 16.86 7.02 -22.86
C SER A 39 17.94 6.02 -22.38
N ALA A 40 19.14 6.09 -22.94
CA ALA A 40 20.32 5.37 -22.46
C ALA A 40 20.74 5.76 -21.02
N ASP A 41 20.36 6.97 -20.57
CA ASP A 41 20.60 7.41 -19.18
C ASP A 41 19.65 6.82 -18.15
N SER A 42 18.82 5.86 -18.54
CA SER A 42 17.90 5.17 -17.63
C SER A 42 18.66 4.30 -16.63
N ARG A 43 18.11 4.09 -15.43
CA ARG A 43 18.80 3.42 -14.29
C ARG A 43 17.89 2.42 -13.59
N VAL A 44 18.51 1.45 -12.92
CA VAL A 44 17.88 0.57 -11.94
C VAL A 44 18.25 1.06 -10.55
N LEU A 45 17.28 1.54 -9.78
CA LEU A 45 17.45 2.09 -8.44
C LEU A 45 17.01 1.07 -7.39
N PHE A 46 17.98 0.48 -6.72
CA PHE A 46 17.72 -0.38 -5.56
C PHE A 46 17.56 0.44 -4.28
N VAL A 47 16.55 0.10 -3.50
CA VAL A 47 16.26 0.76 -2.22
C VAL A 47 16.41 -0.25 -1.10
N ASN A 48 17.53 -0.22 -0.40
CA ASN A 48 17.75 -1.06 0.78
C ASN A 48 16.96 -0.51 1.97
N ASP A 49 15.97 -1.27 2.45
CA ASP A 49 15.14 -0.91 3.63
C ASP A 49 15.79 -1.34 4.96
N GLY A 50 17.08 -0.97 5.14
CA GLY A 50 17.83 -1.27 6.36
C GLY A 50 17.98 -2.77 6.60
N SER A 51 18.39 -3.53 5.58
CA SER A 51 18.66 -4.97 5.64
C SER A 51 19.74 -5.30 6.68
N LYS A 52 19.64 -6.49 7.25
CA LYS A 52 20.59 -7.01 8.25
C LYS A 52 21.57 -8.02 7.66
N ASP A 53 21.35 -8.43 6.43
CA ASP A 53 22.17 -9.35 5.64
C ASP A 53 23.10 -8.60 4.67
N ASN A 54 23.65 -9.28 3.68
CA ASN A 54 24.58 -8.71 2.71
C ASN A 54 23.92 -7.91 1.58
N THR A 55 22.60 -7.68 1.62
CA THR A 55 21.85 -7.00 0.54
C THR A 55 22.49 -5.67 0.14
N TRP A 56 22.84 -4.81 1.11
CA TRP A 56 23.43 -3.51 0.80
C TRP A 56 24.83 -3.62 0.17
N SER A 57 25.65 -4.58 0.63
CA SER A 57 26.96 -4.83 0.05
C SER A 57 26.85 -5.26 -1.41
N ILE A 58 25.90 -6.13 -1.74
CA ILE A 58 25.62 -6.58 -3.12
C ILE A 58 25.18 -5.38 -3.99
N ILE A 59 24.29 -4.52 -3.51
CA ILE A 59 23.86 -3.32 -4.25
C ILE A 59 25.07 -2.41 -4.57
N ARG A 60 25.97 -2.20 -3.61
CA ARG A 60 27.19 -1.41 -3.83
C ARG A 60 28.13 -2.03 -4.86
N GLU A 61 28.25 -3.34 -4.87
CA GLU A 61 29.07 -4.06 -5.86
C GLU A 61 28.44 -3.96 -7.26
N LEU A 62 27.13 -4.12 -7.39
CA LEU A 62 26.40 -3.92 -8.64
C LEU A 62 26.61 -2.51 -9.19
N ALA A 63 26.49 -1.48 -8.35
CA ALA A 63 26.67 -0.09 -8.75
C ALA A 63 28.12 0.24 -9.18
N LYS A 64 29.12 -0.51 -8.68
CA LYS A 64 30.50 -0.39 -9.15
C LYS A 64 30.75 -1.12 -10.47
N ALA A 65 30.00 -2.20 -10.73
CA ALA A 65 30.19 -3.05 -11.90
C ALA A 65 29.53 -2.47 -13.17
N ASP A 66 28.39 -1.79 -13.06
CA ASP A 66 27.67 -1.20 -14.20
C ASP A 66 26.99 0.09 -13.76
N GLU A 67 27.22 1.18 -14.49
CA GLU A 67 26.70 2.52 -14.19
C GLU A 67 25.17 2.62 -14.20
N HIS A 68 24.46 1.67 -14.82
CA HIS A 68 23.01 1.63 -14.82
C HIS A 68 22.43 1.23 -13.45
N TYR A 69 23.23 0.63 -12.58
CA TYR A 69 22.81 0.30 -11.22
C TYR A 69 23.15 1.42 -10.26
N ILE A 70 22.16 1.86 -9.53
CA ILE A 70 22.31 2.81 -8.43
C ILE A 70 21.53 2.33 -7.22
N GLY A 71 21.90 2.77 -6.04
CA GLY A 71 21.27 2.32 -4.80
C GLY A 71 21.23 3.37 -3.70
N ILE A 72 20.20 3.30 -2.89
CA ILE A 72 20.07 4.05 -1.64
C ILE A 72 19.86 3.09 -0.48
N SER A 73 20.37 3.43 0.70
CA SER A 73 20.16 2.68 1.93
C SER A 73 19.45 3.53 2.96
N GLN A 74 18.37 3.00 3.55
CA GLN A 74 17.71 3.62 4.69
C GLN A 74 18.47 3.30 5.98
N SER A 75 18.43 4.24 6.94
CA SER A 75 19.11 4.08 8.25
C SER A 75 18.55 2.93 9.09
N ARG A 76 17.34 2.45 8.83
CA ARG A 76 16.68 1.30 9.42
C ARG A 76 15.50 0.84 8.59
N ASN A 77 14.98 -0.36 8.84
CA ASN A 77 13.74 -0.83 8.23
C ASN A 77 12.56 0.09 8.60
N ARG A 78 11.88 0.56 7.57
CA ARG A 78 10.67 1.41 7.65
C ARG A 78 9.47 0.77 6.97
N GLY A 79 9.64 -0.42 6.42
CA GLY A 79 8.63 -1.18 5.70
C GLY A 79 8.55 -0.86 4.22
N HIS A 80 8.07 -1.84 3.48
CA HIS A 80 8.04 -1.85 2.01
C HIS A 80 7.53 -0.55 1.39
N GLN A 81 6.39 0.00 1.84
CA GLN A 81 5.82 1.21 1.25
C GLN A 81 6.69 2.45 1.42
N ASN A 82 7.38 2.58 2.57
CA ASN A 82 8.32 3.68 2.78
C ASN A 82 9.59 3.50 1.95
N ALA A 83 10.02 2.26 1.69
CA ALA A 83 11.14 1.98 0.79
C ALA A 83 10.78 2.37 -0.66
N VAL A 84 9.61 1.96 -1.16
CA VAL A 84 9.13 2.39 -2.48
C VAL A 84 9.05 3.92 -2.55
N LEU A 85 8.44 4.57 -1.56
CA LEU A 85 8.34 6.02 -1.51
C LEU A 85 9.72 6.69 -1.55
N ALA A 86 10.69 6.19 -0.78
CA ALA A 86 12.05 6.73 -0.76
C ALA A 86 12.68 6.70 -2.16
N GLY A 87 12.57 5.57 -2.86
CA GLY A 87 13.06 5.44 -4.23
C GLY A 87 12.36 6.38 -5.21
N LEU A 88 11.03 6.48 -5.14
CA LEU A 88 10.26 7.38 -5.99
C LEU A 88 10.63 8.85 -5.76
N MET A 89 10.82 9.27 -4.52
CA MET A 89 11.20 10.66 -4.18
C MET A 89 12.65 10.98 -4.57
N GLU A 90 13.57 10.04 -4.49
CA GLU A 90 14.95 10.22 -4.99
C GLU A 90 15.00 10.29 -6.53
N ALA A 91 14.10 9.58 -7.21
CA ALA A 91 14.02 9.55 -8.67
C ALA A 91 13.32 10.77 -9.30
N LYS A 92 12.37 11.41 -8.60
CA LYS A 92 11.41 12.39 -9.15
C LYS A 92 12.01 13.56 -9.94
N ASP A 93 13.24 13.99 -9.61
CA ASP A 93 13.93 15.09 -10.25
C ASP A 93 15.07 14.62 -11.19
N LYS A 94 15.31 13.30 -11.26
CA LYS A 94 16.41 12.67 -12.00
C LYS A 94 15.95 11.89 -13.23
N CYS A 95 14.66 11.64 -13.36
CA CYS A 95 14.07 10.89 -14.48
C CYS A 95 12.75 11.50 -14.93
N ASP A 96 12.22 11.03 -16.06
CA ASP A 96 10.91 11.42 -16.58
C ASP A 96 9.81 10.48 -16.13
N ILE A 97 10.14 9.20 -15.95
CA ILE A 97 9.24 8.14 -15.50
C ILE A 97 9.93 7.20 -14.53
N THR A 98 9.16 6.65 -13.62
CA THR A 98 9.58 5.57 -12.73
C THR A 98 8.71 4.35 -12.94
N ILE A 99 9.28 3.16 -12.78
CA ILE A 99 8.52 1.92 -12.62
C ILE A 99 8.92 1.29 -11.29
N SER A 100 7.98 1.15 -10.36
CA SER A 100 8.20 0.39 -9.13
C SER A 100 7.86 -1.08 -9.35
N ILE A 101 8.70 -2.00 -8.89
CA ILE A 101 8.51 -3.45 -8.99
C ILE A 101 9.21 -4.14 -7.80
N ASP A 102 8.64 -5.28 -7.34
CA ASP A 102 9.24 -6.08 -6.28
C ASP A 102 10.51 -6.80 -6.73
N CYS A 103 11.47 -7.00 -5.81
CA CYS A 103 12.75 -7.66 -6.08
C CYS A 103 12.63 -9.17 -6.34
N ASP A 104 11.52 -9.82 -5.93
CA ASP A 104 11.36 -11.28 -5.84
C ASP A 104 11.15 -12.01 -7.18
N GLY A 105 11.11 -11.26 -8.29
CA GLY A 105 10.97 -11.80 -9.64
C GLY A 105 9.60 -12.44 -9.93
N GLN A 106 8.59 -12.22 -9.09
CA GLN A 106 7.24 -12.79 -9.30
C GLN A 106 6.43 -12.02 -10.34
N ASP A 107 6.60 -10.70 -10.42
CA ASP A 107 5.86 -9.86 -11.35
C ASP A 107 6.55 -9.89 -12.72
N ASP A 108 5.74 -10.06 -13.79
CA ASP A 108 6.27 -10.21 -15.16
C ASP A 108 6.96 -8.92 -15.62
N ILE A 109 8.29 -8.97 -15.71
CA ILE A 109 9.12 -7.84 -16.12
C ILE A 109 8.79 -7.35 -17.55
N ASN A 110 8.21 -8.21 -18.41
CA ASN A 110 7.87 -7.84 -19.78
C ASN A 110 6.65 -6.91 -19.86
N ALA A 111 5.83 -6.83 -18.82
CA ALA A 111 4.76 -5.85 -18.76
C ALA A 111 5.28 -4.39 -18.80
N MET A 112 6.57 -4.15 -18.51
CA MET A 112 7.20 -2.82 -18.64
C MET A 112 7.10 -2.26 -20.05
N ASP A 113 7.15 -3.11 -21.09
CA ASP A 113 7.02 -2.66 -22.49
C ASP A 113 5.68 -1.96 -22.71
N ALA A 114 4.60 -2.60 -22.30
CA ALA A 114 3.25 -2.05 -22.44
C ALA A 114 3.01 -0.85 -21.49
N MET A 115 3.68 -0.82 -20.32
CA MET A 115 3.60 0.34 -19.44
C MET A 115 4.27 1.57 -20.04
N VAL A 116 5.45 1.41 -20.65
CA VAL A 116 6.16 2.50 -21.31
C VAL A 116 5.38 2.95 -22.56
N ASP A 117 4.82 2.04 -23.34
CA ASP A 117 3.98 2.38 -24.49
C ASP A 117 2.75 3.21 -24.06
N ALA A 118 2.07 2.81 -22.99
CA ALA A 118 0.93 3.55 -22.45
C ALA A 118 1.31 4.97 -21.97
N TYR A 119 2.52 5.14 -21.43
CA TYR A 119 3.04 6.47 -21.10
C TYR A 119 3.30 7.31 -22.37
N LEU A 120 3.91 6.72 -23.39
CA LEU A 120 4.14 7.39 -24.67
C LEU A 120 2.82 7.81 -25.36
N ASP A 121 1.72 7.07 -25.12
CA ASP A 121 0.35 7.40 -25.51
C ASP A 121 -0.32 8.45 -24.61
N GLY A 122 0.43 9.03 -23.67
CA GLY A 122 0.01 10.16 -22.83
C GLY A 122 -0.69 9.78 -21.54
N CYS A 123 -0.50 8.56 -21.02
CA CYS A 123 -0.90 8.20 -19.66
C CYS A 123 0.22 8.58 -18.68
N GLU A 124 -0.13 9.22 -17.57
CA GLU A 124 0.83 9.67 -16.55
C GLU A 124 1.04 8.62 -15.45
N VAL A 125 0.07 7.72 -15.27
CA VAL A 125 0.13 6.60 -14.33
C VAL A 125 -0.34 5.33 -15.02
N VAL A 126 0.42 4.24 -14.90
CA VAL A 126 0.03 2.92 -15.43
C VAL A 126 0.10 1.89 -14.32
N TYR A 127 -1.04 1.29 -13.99
CA TYR A 127 -1.14 0.27 -12.95
C TYR A 127 -0.91 -1.13 -13.52
N GLY A 128 0.00 -1.89 -12.93
CA GLY A 128 0.10 -3.32 -13.17
C GLY A 128 -1.03 -4.04 -12.43
N VAL A 129 -1.88 -4.73 -13.18
CA VAL A 129 -2.99 -5.51 -12.64
C VAL A 129 -2.72 -6.99 -12.87
N ARG A 130 -2.78 -7.76 -11.81
CA ARG A 130 -2.59 -9.22 -11.91
C ARG A 130 -3.78 -9.83 -12.65
N SER A 131 -3.52 -10.51 -13.75
CA SER A 131 -4.53 -11.31 -14.42
C SER A 131 -5.09 -12.35 -13.45
N SER A 132 -6.43 -12.55 -13.45
CA SER A 132 -7.08 -13.47 -12.54
C SER A 132 -6.51 -14.87 -12.68
N ARG A 133 -6.09 -15.49 -11.59
CA ARG A 133 -5.71 -16.91 -11.57
C ARG A 133 -6.94 -17.75 -11.90
N GLU A 134 -6.91 -18.49 -12.98
CA GLU A 134 -7.91 -19.53 -13.27
C GLU A 134 -7.93 -20.64 -12.20
N THR A 135 -6.88 -20.72 -11.38
CA THR A 135 -6.67 -21.73 -10.32
C THR A 135 -7.23 -21.36 -8.94
N ASP A 136 -7.77 -20.14 -8.74
CA ASP A 136 -8.32 -19.77 -7.43
C ASP A 136 -9.66 -20.48 -7.17
N THR A 137 -9.73 -21.19 -6.04
CA THR A 137 -10.97 -21.86 -5.59
C THR A 137 -12.10 -20.84 -5.44
N PHE A 138 -13.34 -21.26 -5.75
CA PHE A 138 -14.56 -20.42 -5.64
C PHE A 138 -14.63 -19.65 -4.31
N PHE A 139 -14.24 -20.28 -3.21
CA PHE A 139 -14.24 -19.68 -1.87
C PHE A 139 -13.22 -18.51 -1.75
N LYS A 140 -12.00 -18.64 -2.29
CA LYS A 140 -10.98 -17.57 -2.29
C LYS A 140 -11.44 -16.39 -3.16
N ARG A 141 -12.06 -16.66 -4.29
CA ARG A 141 -12.58 -15.64 -5.20
C ARG A 141 -13.75 -14.88 -4.57
N PHE A 142 -14.67 -15.58 -3.92
CA PHE A 142 -15.82 -14.99 -3.22
C PHE A 142 -15.37 -14.11 -2.04
N THR A 143 -14.46 -14.62 -1.20
CA THR A 143 -13.93 -13.86 -0.06
C THR A 143 -13.15 -12.62 -0.51
N ALA A 144 -12.32 -12.70 -1.54
CA ALA A 144 -11.61 -11.57 -2.11
C ALA A 144 -12.58 -10.52 -2.68
N GLN A 145 -13.58 -10.93 -3.49
CA GLN A 145 -14.57 -10.00 -4.04
C GLN A 145 -15.41 -9.33 -2.95
N SER A 146 -15.82 -10.08 -1.94
CA SER A 146 -16.57 -9.53 -0.79
C SER A 146 -15.73 -8.53 -0.01
N PHE A 147 -14.44 -8.81 0.14
CA PHE A 147 -13.49 -7.91 0.79
C PHE A 147 -13.31 -6.59 0.00
N TYR A 148 -13.10 -6.63 -1.31
CA TYR A 148 -13.00 -5.41 -2.12
C TYR A 148 -14.31 -4.61 -2.16
N LYS A 149 -15.47 -5.29 -2.21
CA LYS A 149 -16.78 -4.62 -2.09
C LYS A 149 -16.93 -3.92 -0.74
N PHE A 150 -16.50 -4.58 0.33
CA PHE A 150 -16.50 -4.00 1.68
C PHE A 150 -15.58 -2.78 1.75
N LEU A 151 -14.36 -2.85 1.20
CA LEU A 151 -13.44 -1.71 1.11
C LEU A 151 -14.07 -0.52 0.36
N ALA A 152 -14.67 -0.78 -0.79
CA ALA A 152 -15.35 0.24 -1.58
C ALA A 152 -16.55 0.87 -0.82
N MET A 153 -17.37 0.04 -0.15
CA MET A 153 -18.45 0.51 0.71
C MET A 153 -17.92 1.37 1.86
N MET A 154 -16.77 1.02 2.42
CA MET A 154 -16.08 1.79 3.46
C MET A 154 -15.37 3.04 2.90
N GLY A 155 -15.45 3.31 1.59
CA GLY A 155 -14.97 4.54 0.95
C GLY A 155 -13.48 4.53 0.57
N ALA A 156 -12.83 3.37 0.56
CA ALA A 156 -11.51 3.23 0.00
C ALA A 156 -11.60 3.01 -1.52
N GLU A 157 -11.25 4.02 -2.31
CA GLU A 157 -11.12 3.89 -3.76
C GLU A 157 -9.81 3.19 -4.10
N VAL A 158 -9.86 1.87 -4.20
CA VAL A 158 -8.69 1.05 -4.54
C VAL A 158 -8.93 0.39 -5.89
N VAL A 159 -8.01 0.58 -6.84
CA VAL A 159 -8.05 -0.15 -8.12
C VAL A 159 -8.01 -1.65 -7.84
N TYR A 160 -9.00 -2.39 -8.37
CA TYR A 160 -9.13 -3.82 -8.11
C TYR A 160 -7.87 -4.59 -8.54
N ASN A 161 -7.35 -5.43 -7.66
CA ASN A 161 -6.25 -6.37 -7.92
C ASN A 161 -4.91 -5.75 -8.42
N HIS A 162 -4.69 -4.42 -8.21
CA HIS A 162 -3.42 -3.82 -8.59
C HIS A 162 -2.31 -4.13 -7.59
N ALA A 163 -1.12 -4.33 -8.12
CA ALA A 163 0.10 -4.55 -7.35
C ALA A 163 0.83 -3.23 -7.06
N ASP A 164 1.96 -3.30 -6.33
CA ASP A 164 2.88 -2.17 -6.19
C ASP A 164 3.77 -1.99 -7.46
N TYR A 165 3.49 -2.80 -8.49
CA TYR A 165 4.04 -2.70 -9.84
C TYR A 165 3.29 -1.62 -10.62
N ARG A 166 3.93 -0.48 -10.85
CA ARG A 166 3.31 0.67 -11.53
C ARG A 166 4.33 1.61 -12.15
N LEU A 167 3.95 2.21 -13.27
CA LEU A 167 4.65 3.33 -13.86
C LEU A 167 4.04 4.64 -13.36
N ILE A 168 4.89 5.60 -13.01
CA ILE A 168 4.48 6.95 -12.58
C ILE A 168 5.41 7.96 -13.23
N SER A 169 4.86 9.01 -13.85
CA SER A 169 5.65 10.12 -14.39
C SER A 169 6.25 11.00 -13.31
N ALA A 170 7.37 11.66 -13.61
CA ALA A 170 7.98 12.64 -12.73
C ALA A 170 7.03 13.80 -12.38
N ARG A 171 6.15 14.18 -13.31
CA ARG A 171 5.12 15.19 -13.08
C ARG A 171 4.18 14.78 -11.95
N VAL A 172 3.67 13.55 -11.99
CA VAL A 172 2.82 13.01 -10.93
C VAL A 172 3.58 12.88 -9.60
N LEU A 173 4.86 12.47 -9.65
CA LEU A 173 5.70 12.35 -8.44
C LEU A 173 5.95 13.70 -7.78
N LYS A 174 6.11 14.79 -8.55
CA LYS A 174 6.25 16.15 -8.03
C LYS A 174 5.00 16.60 -7.28
N GLU A 175 3.82 16.34 -7.82
CA GLU A 175 2.55 16.62 -7.13
C GLU A 175 2.37 15.70 -5.92
N PHE A 176 2.69 14.41 -6.06
CA PHE A 176 2.62 13.44 -4.98
C PHE A 176 3.56 13.75 -3.81
N ALA A 177 4.67 14.43 -4.06
CA ALA A 177 5.59 14.88 -3.00
C ALA A 177 4.94 15.86 -2.00
N ASN A 178 3.82 16.50 -2.37
CA ASN A 178 3.04 17.38 -1.49
C ASN A 178 2.17 16.59 -0.48
N PHE A 179 1.94 15.29 -0.73
CA PHE A 179 1.23 14.40 0.17
C PHE A 179 2.17 14.01 1.31
N LYS A 180 1.91 14.52 2.52
CA LYS A 180 2.81 14.40 3.68
C LYS A 180 2.33 13.37 4.71
N GLU A 181 1.30 12.60 4.39
CA GLU A 181 0.73 11.61 5.29
C GLU A 181 1.78 10.61 5.77
N VAL A 182 1.85 10.41 7.09
CA VAL A 182 2.71 9.41 7.74
C VAL A 182 2.08 8.02 7.59
N ASN A 183 0.74 7.94 7.58
CA ASN A 183 -0.02 6.72 7.31
C ASN A 183 -0.02 6.40 5.81
N LEU A 184 1.11 5.91 5.33
CA LEU A 184 1.33 5.71 3.91
C LEU A 184 0.57 4.47 3.40
N PHE A 185 -0.35 4.70 2.47
CA PHE A 185 -1.01 3.65 1.69
C PHE A 185 -0.96 4.02 0.20
N LEU A 186 0.19 3.75 -0.44
CA LEU A 186 0.48 4.17 -1.82
C LEU A 186 -0.59 3.76 -2.82
N ARG A 187 -1.20 2.57 -2.62
CA ARG A 187 -2.27 2.06 -3.50
C ARG A 187 -3.53 2.92 -3.50
N GLY A 188 -3.78 3.63 -2.41
CA GLY A 188 -4.92 4.54 -2.32
C GLY A 188 -4.54 5.99 -2.58
N LEU A 189 -3.31 6.40 -2.25
CA LEU A 189 -2.89 7.80 -2.37
C LEU A 189 -2.55 8.22 -3.81
N ILE A 190 -1.90 7.34 -4.59
CA ILE A 190 -1.52 7.67 -5.97
C ILE A 190 -2.73 7.97 -6.86
N PRO A 191 -3.85 7.23 -6.81
CA PRO A 191 -5.06 7.59 -7.57
C PRO A 191 -5.63 8.97 -7.24
N LEU A 192 -5.45 9.47 -5.99
CA LEU A 192 -5.95 10.78 -5.58
C LEU A 192 -5.27 11.95 -6.28
N VAL A 193 -4.10 11.74 -6.89
CA VAL A 193 -3.43 12.79 -7.69
C VAL A 193 -4.22 13.12 -8.95
N GLY A 194 -5.06 12.20 -9.47
CA GLY A 194 -6.10 12.47 -10.46
C GLY A 194 -5.62 12.64 -11.90
N PHE A 195 -4.38 12.25 -12.24
CA PHE A 195 -3.87 12.31 -13.62
C PHE A 195 -4.40 11.15 -14.48
N LYS A 196 -4.32 11.32 -15.82
CA LYS A 196 -4.72 10.30 -16.79
C LYS A 196 -3.99 8.99 -16.50
N SER A 197 -4.76 7.94 -16.26
CA SER A 197 -4.22 6.64 -15.89
C SER A 197 -4.82 5.50 -16.70
N THR A 198 -4.10 4.40 -16.79
CA THR A 198 -4.57 3.14 -17.39
C THR A 198 -4.01 1.95 -16.63
N SER A 199 -4.38 0.74 -17.02
CA SER A 199 -3.87 -0.49 -16.43
C SER A 199 -3.33 -1.45 -17.49
N VAL A 200 -2.26 -2.17 -17.16
CA VAL A 200 -1.66 -3.24 -17.93
C VAL A 200 -1.78 -4.54 -17.16
N SER A 201 -2.41 -5.53 -17.76
CA SER A 201 -2.55 -6.86 -17.14
C SER A 201 -1.29 -7.70 -17.35
N TYR A 202 -0.86 -8.39 -16.30
CA TYR A 202 0.29 -9.30 -16.36
C TYR A 202 0.04 -10.58 -15.56
N SER A 203 0.76 -11.65 -15.91
CA SER A 203 0.75 -12.92 -15.17
C SER A 203 1.78 -12.88 -14.04
N ARG A 204 1.45 -13.49 -12.90
CA ARG A 204 2.38 -13.62 -11.77
C ARG A 204 3.02 -15.00 -11.79
N ALA A 205 4.36 -15.05 -11.76
CA ALA A 205 5.13 -16.27 -11.63
C ALA A 205 5.24 -16.73 -10.16
N GLU A 206 5.75 -17.93 -9.94
CA GLU A 206 6.18 -18.37 -8.61
C GLU A 206 7.46 -17.62 -8.19
N ARG A 207 7.69 -17.49 -6.88
CA ARG A 207 8.92 -16.87 -6.37
C ARG A 207 10.15 -17.63 -6.84
N ILE A 208 11.18 -16.90 -7.23
CA ILE A 208 12.47 -17.48 -7.64
C ILE A 208 13.19 -18.05 -6.43
N ALA A 209 13.09 -17.41 -5.25
CA ALA A 209 13.66 -17.88 -3.98
C ALA A 209 12.93 -17.26 -2.78
N GLY A 210 13.09 -17.85 -1.58
CA GLY A 210 12.54 -17.37 -0.31
C GLY A 210 11.11 -17.85 0.01
N GLU A 211 10.74 -17.86 1.31
CA GLU A 211 9.42 -18.26 1.79
C GLU A 211 8.50 -17.07 2.01
N SER A 212 7.22 -17.23 1.61
CA SER A 212 6.19 -16.22 1.85
C SER A 212 5.51 -16.45 3.19
N HIS A 213 5.81 -15.63 4.19
CA HIS A 213 5.10 -15.62 5.47
C HIS A 213 4.12 -14.43 5.56
N TYR A 214 2.94 -14.56 4.92
CA TYR A 214 1.85 -13.61 5.13
C TYR A 214 0.72 -14.28 5.95
N PRO A 215 0.82 -14.30 7.29
CA PRO A 215 -0.24 -14.84 8.14
C PRO A 215 -1.51 -13.99 8.03
N LEU A 216 -2.68 -14.62 8.21
CA LEU A 216 -4.00 -13.98 8.13
C LEU A 216 -4.09 -12.71 8.98
N LYS A 217 -3.42 -12.68 10.14
CA LYS A 217 -3.34 -11.50 11.02
C LYS A 217 -2.74 -10.27 10.33
N LYS A 218 -1.69 -10.46 9.50
CA LYS A 218 -1.09 -9.35 8.74
C LYS A 218 -2.01 -8.85 7.63
N MET A 219 -2.78 -9.74 7.01
CA MET A 219 -3.77 -9.35 5.99
C MET A 219 -4.90 -8.51 6.59
N ILE A 220 -5.42 -8.90 7.76
CA ILE A 220 -6.45 -8.13 8.48
C ILE A 220 -5.90 -6.77 8.91
N ALA A 221 -4.68 -6.73 9.46
CA ALA A 221 -4.05 -5.47 9.85
C ALA A 221 -3.90 -4.52 8.65
N LEU A 222 -3.42 -5.02 7.50
CA LEU A 222 -3.30 -4.23 6.28
C LEU A 222 -4.65 -3.69 5.78
N ALA A 223 -5.71 -4.49 5.93
CA ALA A 223 -7.07 -4.08 5.60
C ALA A 223 -7.57 -2.95 6.50
N VAL A 224 -7.42 -3.10 7.81
CA VAL A 224 -7.79 -2.07 8.79
C VAL A 224 -6.99 -0.80 8.54
N ASP A 225 -5.69 -0.92 8.32
CA ASP A 225 -4.82 0.23 8.01
C ASP A 225 -5.27 0.94 6.73
N GLY A 226 -5.59 0.20 5.67
CA GLY A 226 -6.09 0.78 4.42
C GLY A 226 -7.39 1.54 4.60
N ILE A 227 -8.38 0.94 5.28
CA ILE A 227 -9.68 1.58 5.54
C ILE A 227 -9.52 2.85 6.38
N THR A 228 -8.82 2.74 7.51
CA THR A 228 -8.71 3.83 8.47
C THR A 228 -7.75 4.95 8.02
N SER A 229 -6.89 4.69 7.03
CA SER A 229 -6.03 5.71 6.42
C SER A 229 -6.75 6.51 5.33
N LEU A 230 -7.70 5.89 4.61
CA LEU A 230 -8.35 6.52 3.45
C LEU A 230 -9.78 6.98 3.71
N SER A 231 -10.40 6.54 4.80
CA SER A 231 -11.83 6.77 4.99
C SER A 231 -12.20 7.05 6.45
N VAL A 232 -13.11 8.00 6.63
CA VAL A 232 -13.78 8.28 7.91
C VAL A 232 -15.13 7.56 8.06
N LYS A 233 -15.54 6.76 7.07
CA LYS A 233 -16.83 6.03 7.12
C LYS A 233 -16.97 5.11 8.33
N PRO A 234 -15.95 4.41 8.84
CA PRO A 234 -16.06 3.63 10.08
C PRO A 234 -16.57 4.47 11.26
N LEU A 235 -16.14 5.73 11.38
CA LEU A 235 -16.64 6.63 12.43
C LEU A 235 -18.11 7.00 12.20
N GLN A 236 -18.50 7.22 10.95
CA GLN A 236 -19.91 7.50 10.61
C GLN A 236 -20.82 6.30 10.92
N PHE A 237 -20.36 5.07 10.64
CA PHE A 237 -21.10 3.85 11.02
C PHE A 237 -21.27 3.72 12.53
N ILE A 238 -20.21 4.01 13.32
CA ILE A 238 -20.28 4.01 14.79
C ILE A 238 -21.34 5.03 15.25
N THR A 239 -21.31 6.24 14.71
CA THR A 239 -22.28 7.28 15.04
C THR A 239 -23.71 6.85 14.70
N GLY A 240 -23.94 6.33 13.50
CA GLY A 240 -25.25 5.83 13.07
C GLY A 240 -25.76 4.69 13.95
N PHE A 241 -24.90 3.71 14.25
CA PHE A 241 -25.21 2.60 15.14
C PHE A 241 -25.53 3.10 16.57
N GLY A 242 -24.71 4.04 17.08
CA GLY A 242 -24.94 4.67 18.40
C GLY A 242 -26.31 5.35 18.50
N ILE A 243 -26.74 6.07 17.46
CA ILE A 243 -28.05 6.70 17.39
C ILE A 243 -29.16 5.65 17.44
N ILE A 244 -29.04 4.56 16.68
CA ILE A 244 -30.03 3.46 16.69
C ILE A 244 -30.13 2.85 18.09
N VAL A 245 -29.01 2.53 18.72
CA VAL A 245 -28.98 1.97 20.07
C VAL A 245 -29.58 2.95 21.08
N ALA A 246 -29.29 4.24 20.98
CA ALA A 246 -29.85 5.27 21.85
C ALA A 246 -31.38 5.36 21.70
N LEU A 247 -31.92 5.33 20.49
CA LEU A 247 -33.36 5.34 20.24
C LEU A 247 -34.07 4.10 20.81
N ILE A 248 -33.47 2.89 20.61
CA ILE A 248 -34.03 1.65 21.18
C ILE A 248 -34.00 1.71 22.70
N SER A 249 -32.91 2.19 23.30
CA SER A 249 -32.76 2.33 24.75
C SER A 249 -33.75 3.35 25.32
N PHE A 250 -33.98 4.45 24.60
CA PHE A 250 -34.99 5.45 25.01
C PHE A 250 -36.41 4.88 25.03
N VAL A 251 -36.80 4.14 23.98
CA VAL A 251 -38.11 3.44 23.92
C VAL A 251 -38.24 2.43 25.05
N GLY A 252 -37.16 1.64 25.30
CA GLY A 252 -37.12 0.68 26.43
C GLY A 252 -37.25 1.36 27.79
N CYS A 253 -36.60 2.51 27.98
CA CYS A 253 -36.69 3.31 29.19
C CYS A 253 -38.11 3.84 29.43
N LEU A 254 -38.76 4.40 28.39
CA LEU A 254 -40.17 4.84 28.46
C LEU A 254 -41.11 3.69 28.81
N TRP A 255 -40.94 2.53 28.19
CA TRP A 255 -41.73 1.34 28.47
C TRP A 255 -41.54 0.87 29.91
N ALA A 256 -40.31 0.83 30.44
CA ALA A 256 -40.01 0.47 31.81
C ALA A 256 -40.65 1.47 32.82
N LEU A 257 -40.61 2.77 32.50
CA LEU A 257 -41.20 3.81 33.32
C LEU A 257 -42.74 3.64 33.40
N ILE A 258 -43.40 3.44 32.26
CA ILE A 258 -44.87 3.25 32.19
C ILE A 258 -45.27 1.99 32.97
N THR A 259 -44.56 0.87 32.84
CA THR A 259 -44.86 -0.38 33.56
C THR A 259 -44.65 -0.24 35.04
N ALA A 260 -43.65 0.51 35.50
CA ALA A 260 -43.42 0.82 36.89
C ALA A 260 -44.55 1.68 37.50
N LEU A 261 -45.02 2.71 36.77
CA LEU A 261 -46.14 3.57 37.19
C LEU A 261 -47.45 2.79 37.25
N CYS A 262 -47.63 1.75 36.42
CA CYS A 262 -48.77 0.85 36.47
C CYS A 262 -48.75 -0.20 37.58
N GLY A 263 -47.74 -0.19 38.44
CA GLY A 263 -47.61 -1.13 39.57
C GLY A 263 -47.20 -2.57 39.20
N LYS A 264 -46.80 -2.78 37.95
CA LYS A 264 -46.31 -4.10 37.43
C LYS A 264 -44.78 -4.17 37.52
N ALA A 265 -44.26 -4.47 38.73
CA ALA A 265 -42.84 -4.69 38.91
C ALA A 265 -42.37 -5.95 38.16
N ILE A 266 -41.40 -5.82 37.31
CA ILE A 266 -40.82 -6.94 36.54
C ILE A 266 -39.60 -7.45 37.30
N ALA A 267 -39.60 -8.73 37.71
CA ALA A 267 -38.41 -9.41 38.19
C ALA A 267 -37.43 -9.58 37.00
N GLY A 268 -36.29 -8.91 37.02
CA GLY A 268 -35.44 -8.87 35.84
C GLY A 268 -33.96 -8.57 36.08
N TRP A 269 -33.40 -8.96 37.24
CA TRP A 269 -31.98 -8.70 37.51
C TRP A 269 -31.03 -9.28 36.44
N ALA A 270 -31.29 -10.51 36.00
CA ALA A 270 -30.48 -11.18 34.98
C ALA A 270 -30.55 -10.47 33.60
N SER A 271 -31.74 -10.04 33.15
CA SER A 271 -31.91 -9.33 31.89
C SER A 271 -31.25 -7.93 31.94
N MET A 272 -31.33 -7.23 33.05
CA MET A 272 -30.65 -5.94 33.22
C MET A 272 -29.12 -6.12 33.14
N THR A 273 -28.56 -7.11 33.78
CA THR A 273 -27.11 -7.41 33.71
C THR A 273 -26.68 -7.72 32.28
N CYS A 274 -27.43 -8.54 31.52
CA CYS A 274 -27.12 -8.86 30.15
C CYS A 274 -27.15 -7.60 29.25
N ILE A 275 -28.15 -6.72 29.41
CA ILE A 275 -28.23 -5.47 28.63
C ILE A 275 -27.05 -4.57 28.93
N VAL A 276 -26.70 -4.37 30.21
CA VAL A 276 -25.59 -3.53 30.62
C VAL A 276 -24.26 -4.07 30.08
N CYS A 277 -24.01 -5.39 30.19
CA CYS A 277 -22.80 -6.01 29.65
C CYS A 277 -22.73 -5.86 28.14
N PHE A 278 -23.83 -6.08 27.40
CA PHE A 278 -23.86 -5.94 25.96
C PHE A 278 -23.57 -4.49 25.52
N VAL A 279 -24.25 -3.52 26.10
CA VAL A 279 -24.05 -2.10 25.79
C VAL A 279 -22.63 -1.67 26.12
N SER A 280 -22.09 -2.09 27.27
CA SER A 280 -20.70 -1.81 27.65
C SER A 280 -19.69 -2.41 26.67
N GLY A 281 -19.92 -3.64 26.20
CA GLY A 281 -19.07 -4.29 25.20
C GLY A 281 -19.06 -3.51 23.89
N VAL A 282 -20.24 -3.08 23.40
CA VAL A 282 -20.36 -2.25 22.20
C VAL A 282 -19.65 -0.90 22.37
N GLN A 283 -19.81 -0.25 23.52
CA GLN A 283 -19.11 1.01 23.82
C GLN A 283 -17.59 0.86 23.78
N LEU A 284 -17.05 -0.22 24.33
CA LEU A 284 -15.61 -0.48 24.32
C LEU A 284 -15.08 -0.69 22.87
N ILE A 285 -15.84 -1.37 22.03
CA ILE A 285 -15.48 -1.53 20.61
C ILE A 285 -15.48 -0.16 19.90
N CYS A 286 -16.52 0.66 20.10
CA CYS A 286 -16.59 1.99 19.53
C CYS A 286 -15.43 2.88 19.97
N LEU A 287 -15.09 2.87 21.27
CA LEU A 287 -13.94 3.60 21.82
C LEU A 287 -12.62 3.09 21.24
N GLY A 288 -12.48 1.78 21.01
CA GLY A 288 -11.32 1.19 20.36
C GLY A 288 -11.12 1.72 18.94
N ILE A 289 -12.19 1.79 18.14
CA ILE A 289 -12.12 2.34 16.79
C ILE A 289 -11.78 3.83 16.79
N ILE A 290 -12.38 4.61 17.71
CA ILE A 290 -12.04 6.03 17.89
C ILE A 290 -10.56 6.17 18.29
N GLY A 291 -10.08 5.32 19.18
CA GLY A 291 -8.68 5.28 19.63
C GLY A 291 -7.71 5.03 18.45
N GLU A 292 -8.07 4.17 17.50
CA GLU A 292 -7.28 3.93 16.28
C GLU A 292 -7.13 5.21 15.45
N TYR A 293 -8.20 5.95 15.23
CA TYR A 293 -8.15 7.24 14.51
C TYR A 293 -7.35 8.30 15.26
N ILE A 294 -7.51 8.38 16.58
CA ILE A 294 -6.71 9.29 17.42
C ILE A 294 -5.22 8.91 17.32
N GLY A 295 -4.89 7.62 17.35
CA GLY A 295 -3.54 7.13 17.15
C GLY A 295 -2.94 7.57 15.82
N LYS A 296 -3.70 7.51 14.72
CA LYS A 296 -3.28 7.98 13.41
C LYS A 296 -3.08 9.50 13.37
N ILE A 297 -4.03 10.28 13.91
CA ILE A 297 -3.90 11.74 14.04
C ILE A 297 -2.65 12.11 14.84
N TYR A 298 -2.36 11.39 15.92
CA TYR A 298 -1.17 11.60 16.74
C TYR A 298 0.13 11.38 15.93
N MET A 299 0.17 10.35 15.09
CA MET A 299 1.33 10.09 14.21
C MET A 299 1.50 11.20 13.16
N GLU A 300 0.40 11.65 12.53
CA GLU A 300 0.40 12.75 11.56
C GLU A 300 0.86 14.08 12.18
N THR A 301 0.38 14.39 13.39
CA THR A 301 0.74 15.63 14.11
C THR A 301 2.23 15.69 14.45
N LYS A 302 2.88 14.56 14.68
CA LYS A 302 4.32 14.50 14.95
C LYS A 302 5.19 14.85 13.76
N ARG A 303 4.70 14.72 12.53
CA ARG A 303 5.41 15.02 11.27
C ARG A 303 6.83 14.42 11.21
N ARG A 304 7.02 13.21 11.75
CA ARG A 304 8.31 12.54 11.72
C ARG A 304 8.64 12.12 10.29
N PRO A 305 9.93 12.16 9.87
CA PRO A 305 10.34 11.68 8.56
C PRO A 305 9.88 10.23 8.33
N ARG A 306 9.27 9.98 7.18
CA ARG A 306 8.79 8.64 6.79
C ARG A 306 9.95 7.67 6.59
N TYR A 307 11.07 8.16 6.07
CA TYR A 307 12.32 7.43 5.89
C TYR A 307 13.51 8.40 6.12
N ILE A 308 14.70 7.84 6.31
CA ILE A 308 15.96 8.58 6.42
C ILE A 308 16.98 7.79 5.60
N ILE A 309 17.56 8.41 4.58
CA ILE A 309 18.61 7.82 3.77
C ILE A 309 19.93 7.99 4.50
N SER A 310 20.63 6.89 4.75
CA SER A 310 21.95 6.86 5.40
C SER A 310 23.10 6.86 4.40
N GLU A 311 22.91 6.22 3.24
CA GLU A 311 23.95 6.05 2.23
C GLU A 311 23.34 6.08 0.82
N ARG A 312 24.15 6.54 -0.14
CA ARG A 312 23.89 6.47 -1.59
C ARG A 312 25.10 5.87 -2.29
N THR A 313 24.90 5.22 -3.42
CA THR A 313 26.03 4.70 -4.24
C THR A 313 26.64 5.75 -5.17
N TRP A 314 26.04 6.93 -5.27
CA TRP A 314 26.55 8.10 -5.99
C TRP A 314 26.81 9.25 -5.02
N GLU A 315 27.73 10.13 -5.36
CA GLU A 315 27.97 11.37 -4.64
C GLU A 315 26.88 12.40 -5.00
N GLU A 316 26.41 13.15 -4.04
CA GLU A 316 25.53 14.30 -4.30
C GLU A 316 26.42 15.45 -4.82
N GLU A 317 26.10 16.00 -6.02
CA GLU A 317 26.68 17.23 -6.54
C GLU A 317 26.18 18.47 -5.77
#